data_afbd93ad4c35835f8c1d5f6e11e887ac
#
_entry.id   afbd93ad4c35835f8c1d5f6e11e887ac
#
_cell.length_a   1.000
_cell.length_b   1.000
_cell.length_c   1.000
_cell.angle_alpha   90.00
_cell.angle_beta   90.00
_cell.angle_gamma   90.00
#
_symmetry.space_group_name_H-M   'P 1'
#
loop_
_entity.id
_entity.type
_entity.pdbx_description
1 polymer ?
#
loop_
_entity_poly.entity_id
_entity_poly.type
_entity_poly.pdbx_seq_one_letter_code
_entity_poly.pdbx_strand_id
1 'polypeptide(L)'
;IGFLMEQTYGIIMPPKMREHFGYVVKGVSDHQHKELHPSEIYDIFEKTYLEPQGKLKFVEAHYTQGEHITATVKMDVSGQKRTWEGIGNGRLDAVSNAIKTGLGIEFHLETYTENAVEQSSKSKAAAYIGISKPDGSVSWGAGIHTDIIMASVRALVAAVNNSGLI
;
A
#
# COMPACT_ATOMS: atom_id res chain seq x y z
N ILE A 1 -13.29 11.10 10.75
CA ILE A 1 -12.05 10.98 9.95
C ILE A 1 -12.31 10.22 8.66
N GLY A 2 -12.93 9.03 8.73
CA GLY A 2 -13.28 8.27 7.53
C GLY A 2 -14.21 9.05 6.59
N PHE A 3 -15.21 9.71 7.14
CA PHE A 3 -16.12 10.55 6.36
C PHE A 3 -15.38 11.74 5.72
N LEU A 4 -14.50 12.39 6.47
CA LEU A 4 -13.69 13.50 5.97
C LEU A 4 -12.81 13.05 4.79
N MET A 5 -12.11 11.94 4.93
CA MET A 5 -11.23 11.42 3.88
C MET A 5 -12.02 11.06 2.62
N GLU A 6 -13.19 10.46 2.78
CA GLU A 6 -14.05 10.11 1.65
C GLU A 6 -14.61 11.35 0.94
N GLN A 7 -15.20 12.28 1.70
CA GLN A 7 -15.87 13.44 1.12
C GLN A 7 -14.89 14.46 0.53
N THR A 8 -13.77 14.68 1.18
CA THR A 8 -12.82 15.72 0.77
C THR A 8 -11.79 15.21 -0.24
N TYR A 9 -11.32 13.97 -0.08
CA TYR A 9 -10.20 13.44 -0.85
C TYR A 9 -10.55 12.21 -1.68
N GLY A 10 -11.76 11.68 -1.56
CA GLY A 10 -12.14 10.47 -2.28
C GLY A 10 -11.43 9.21 -1.80
N ILE A 11 -10.92 9.22 -0.57
CA ILE A 11 -10.19 8.10 0.03
C ILE A 11 -11.18 7.24 0.81
N ILE A 12 -11.43 6.02 0.33
CA ILE A 12 -12.40 5.09 0.92
C ILE A 12 -11.64 3.89 1.48
N MET A 13 -11.11 4.04 2.67
CA MET A 13 -10.36 2.98 3.33
C MET A 13 -11.26 1.82 3.77
N PRO A 14 -10.77 0.57 3.73
CA PRO A 14 -11.48 -0.55 4.36
C PRO A 14 -11.71 -0.28 5.85
N PRO A 15 -12.75 -0.86 6.46
CA PRO A 15 -13.11 -0.56 7.86
C PRO A 15 -11.97 -0.72 8.86
N LYS A 16 -11.21 -1.79 8.80
CA LYS A 16 -10.08 -2.01 9.73
C LYS A 16 -8.94 -1.04 9.50
N MET A 17 -8.71 -0.62 8.25
CA MET A 17 -7.73 0.39 7.94
C MET A 17 -8.16 1.75 8.48
N ARG A 18 -9.45 2.10 8.34
CA ARG A 18 -10.00 3.33 8.92
C ARG A 18 -9.78 3.38 10.44
N GLU A 19 -10.02 2.26 11.10
CA GLU A 19 -9.80 2.14 12.54
C GLU A 19 -8.33 2.38 12.88
N HIS A 20 -7.43 1.75 12.16
CA HIS A 20 -5.98 1.95 12.32
C HIS A 20 -5.60 3.42 12.11
N PHE A 21 -6.09 4.03 11.05
CA PHE A 21 -5.82 5.43 10.75
C PHE A 21 -6.37 6.36 11.84
N GLY A 22 -7.54 6.04 12.38
CA GLY A 22 -8.10 6.79 13.51
C GLY A 22 -7.15 6.86 14.69
N TYR A 23 -6.53 5.74 15.05
CA TYR A 23 -5.53 5.70 16.12
C TYR A 23 -4.26 6.49 15.78
N VAL A 24 -3.81 6.42 14.52
CA VAL A 24 -2.64 7.19 14.07
C VAL A 24 -2.90 8.69 14.20
N VAL A 25 -4.05 9.16 13.71
CA VAL A 25 -4.43 10.57 13.76
C VAL A 25 -4.59 11.04 15.20
N LYS A 26 -5.23 10.22 16.04
CA LYS A 26 -5.39 10.54 17.46
C LYS A 26 -4.02 10.71 18.15
N GLY A 27 -3.09 9.83 17.87
CA GLY A 27 -1.73 9.92 18.42
C GLY A 27 -1.04 11.23 18.05
N VAL A 28 -1.17 11.67 16.80
CA VAL A 28 -0.58 12.95 16.35
C VAL A 28 -1.27 14.13 17.02
N SER A 29 -2.62 14.12 17.05
CA SER A 29 -3.40 15.19 17.68
C SER A 29 -3.09 15.34 19.16
N ASP A 30 -3.02 14.23 19.89
CA ASP A 30 -2.68 14.22 21.31
C ASP A 30 -1.26 14.73 21.55
N HIS A 31 -0.30 14.33 20.72
CA HIS A 31 1.09 14.79 20.83
C HIS A 31 1.22 16.30 20.59
N GLN A 32 0.47 16.84 19.64
CA GLN A 32 0.50 18.26 19.30
C GLN A 32 -0.43 19.10 20.19
N HIS A 33 -1.30 18.48 20.97
CA HIS A 33 -2.26 19.16 21.84
C HIS A 33 -3.17 20.12 21.07
N LYS A 34 -3.55 19.74 19.84
CA LYS A 34 -4.43 20.58 19.01
C LYS A 34 -5.31 19.74 18.12
N GLU A 35 -6.39 20.37 17.66
CA GLU A 35 -7.21 19.85 16.59
C GLU A 35 -6.49 19.98 15.25
N LEU A 36 -6.62 18.95 14.39
CA LEU A 36 -5.95 18.94 13.09
C LEU A 36 -6.88 19.42 11.99
N HIS A 37 -6.34 20.19 11.06
CA HIS A 37 -7.04 20.58 9.84
C HIS A 37 -7.13 19.41 8.85
N PRO A 38 -8.13 19.38 7.95
CA PRO A 38 -8.23 18.33 6.93
C PRO A 38 -6.96 18.08 6.14
N SER A 39 -6.24 19.13 5.74
CA SER A 39 -4.98 18.99 5.01
C SER A 39 -3.89 18.32 5.84
N GLU A 40 -3.86 18.57 7.14
CA GLU A 40 -2.91 17.92 8.05
C GLU A 40 -3.25 16.43 8.20
N ILE A 41 -4.53 16.09 8.22
CA ILE A 41 -4.99 14.70 8.29
C ILE A 41 -4.59 13.96 7.02
N TYR A 42 -4.76 14.58 5.85
CA TYR A 42 -4.31 13.99 4.59
C TYR A 42 -2.79 13.78 4.56
N ASP A 43 -2.02 14.74 5.07
CA ASP A 43 -0.56 14.60 5.16
C ASP A 43 -0.16 13.39 6.03
N ILE A 44 -0.88 13.15 7.11
CA ILE A 44 -0.66 11.97 7.96
C ILE A 44 -0.96 10.70 7.16
N PHE A 45 -2.06 10.68 6.42
CA PHE A 45 -2.41 9.55 5.55
C PHE A 45 -1.31 9.28 4.53
N GLU A 46 -0.83 10.30 3.85
CA GLU A 46 0.22 10.19 2.83
C GLU A 46 1.51 9.60 3.43
N LYS A 47 1.97 10.14 4.54
CA LYS A 47 3.19 9.68 5.21
C LYS A 47 3.07 8.30 5.81
N THR A 48 1.87 7.93 6.22
CA THR A 48 1.64 6.63 6.85
C THR A 48 1.45 5.51 5.84
N TYR A 49 0.70 5.76 4.76
CA TYR A 49 0.25 4.69 3.87
C TYR A 49 0.65 4.84 2.40
N LEU A 50 0.79 6.06 1.90
CA LEU A 50 1.14 6.27 0.49
C LEU A 50 2.65 6.22 0.28
N GLU A 51 3.39 6.92 1.11
CA GLU A 51 4.84 7.01 1.01
C GLU A 51 5.49 6.82 2.37
N PRO A 52 5.24 5.67 3.03
CA PRO A 52 5.90 5.40 4.30
C PRO A 52 7.40 5.26 4.09
N GLN A 53 8.17 5.68 5.07
CA GLN A 53 9.59 5.42 5.08
C GLN A 53 9.83 3.92 5.17
N GLY A 54 10.80 3.42 4.38
CA GLY A 54 11.10 2.01 4.37
C GLY A 54 12.20 1.68 3.39
N LYS A 55 12.61 0.42 3.41
CA LYS A 55 13.75 -0.07 2.65
C LYS A 55 13.39 -0.43 1.21
N LEU A 56 12.12 -0.72 0.95
CA LEU A 56 11.67 -1.26 -0.33
C LEU A 56 11.08 -0.15 -1.19
N LYS A 57 11.58 -0.05 -2.44
CA LYS A 57 11.03 0.86 -3.45
C LYS A 57 10.79 0.11 -4.74
N PHE A 58 9.63 0.31 -5.32
CA PHE A 58 9.28 -0.28 -6.61
C PHE A 58 10.00 0.46 -7.74
N VAL A 59 10.58 -0.28 -8.68
CA VAL A 59 11.23 0.28 -9.87
C VAL A 59 10.40 -0.03 -11.11
N GLU A 60 10.23 -1.31 -11.44
CA GLU A 60 9.42 -1.74 -12.58
C GLU A 60 9.00 -3.19 -12.45
N ALA A 61 7.99 -3.59 -13.22
CA ALA A 61 7.56 -4.97 -13.31
C ALA A 61 7.16 -5.30 -14.74
N HIS A 62 7.45 -6.53 -15.14
CA HIS A 62 7.02 -7.10 -16.41
C HIS A 62 6.22 -8.36 -16.11
N TYR A 63 5.14 -8.55 -16.86
CA TYR A 63 4.22 -9.66 -16.66
C TYR A 63 4.13 -10.50 -17.93
N THR A 64 4.18 -11.82 -17.75
CA THR A 64 3.92 -12.76 -18.83
C THR A 64 2.79 -13.68 -18.42
N GLN A 65 1.89 -13.96 -19.34
CA GLN A 65 0.76 -14.83 -19.09
C GLN A 65 0.93 -16.18 -19.82
N GLY A 66 0.92 -17.25 -19.02
CA GLY A 66 0.83 -18.62 -19.50
C GLY A 66 -0.33 -19.28 -18.77
N GLU A 67 -0.13 -20.46 -18.22
CA GLU A 67 -1.10 -21.07 -17.30
C GLU A 67 -1.32 -20.19 -16.06
N HIS A 68 -0.24 -19.56 -15.62
CA HIS A 68 -0.23 -18.61 -14.51
C HIS A 68 0.38 -17.30 -14.99
N ILE A 69 0.27 -16.28 -14.17
CA ILE A 69 0.95 -15.00 -14.39
C ILE A 69 2.34 -15.09 -13.77
N THR A 70 3.36 -14.76 -14.54
CA THR A 70 4.72 -14.59 -14.01
C THR A 70 5.03 -13.10 -13.99
N ALA A 71 5.45 -12.59 -12.84
CA ALA A 71 5.92 -11.22 -12.68
C ALA A 71 7.43 -11.23 -12.49
N THR A 72 8.13 -10.43 -13.29
CA THR A 72 9.53 -10.12 -13.10
C THR A 72 9.60 -8.71 -12.55
N VAL A 73 10.03 -8.59 -11.31
CA VAL A 73 9.91 -7.35 -10.53
C VAL A 73 11.29 -6.83 -10.19
N LYS A 74 11.53 -5.57 -10.55
CA LYS A 74 12.76 -4.88 -10.16
C LYS A 74 12.44 -3.95 -9.01
N MET A 75 13.15 -4.12 -7.91
CA MET A 75 12.98 -3.35 -6.68
C MET A 75 14.32 -2.78 -6.23
N ASP A 76 14.25 -1.70 -5.49
CA ASP A 76 15.39 -1.14 -4.78
C ASP A 76 15.20 -1.51 -3.30
N VAL A 77 16.20 -2.19 -2.74
CA VAL A 77 16.20 -2.59 -1.32
C VAL A 77 17.39 -1.90 -0.65
N SER A 78 17.13 -0.88 0.14
CA SER A 78 18.14 -0.11 0.86
C SER A 78 19.27 0.41 -0.06
N GLY A 79 18.89 0.87 -1.25
CA GLY A 79 19.83 1.42 -2.24
C GLY A 79 20.39 0.41 -3.23
N GLN A 80 20.12 -0.88 -3.07
CA GLN A 80 20.57 -1.92 -3.99
C GLN A 80 19.41 -2.40 -4.86
N LYS A 81 19.59 -2.38 -6.17
CA LYS A 81 18.61 -2.89 -7.10
C LYS A 81 18.66 -4.41 -7.19
N ARG A 82 17.50 -5.02 -7.08
CA ARG A 82 17.34 -6.49 -7.16
C ARG A 82 16.18 -6.80 -8.09
N THR A 83 16.29 -7.94 -8.76
CA THR A 83 15.25 -8.44 -9.64
C THR A 83 14.77 -9.79 -9.12
N TRP A 84 13.46 -9.92 -8.97
CA TRP A 84 12.82 -11.14 -8.46
C TRP A 84 11.74 -11.60 -9.42
N GLU A 85 11.48 -12.88 -9.42
CA GLU A 85 10.42 -13.49 -10.21
C GLU A 85 9.40 -14.15 -9.27
N GLY A 86 8.13 -13.97 -9.55
CA GLY A 86 7.05 -14.59 -8.82
C GLY A 86 5.97 -15.08 -9.76
N ILE A 87 5.28 -16.14 -9.36
CA ILE A 87 4.19 -16.74 -10.11
C ILE A 87 2.93 -16.66 -9.27
N GLY A 88 1.81 -16.31 -9.88
CA GLY A 88 0.54 -16.20 -9.20
C GLY A 88 -0.64 -16.33 -10.15
N ASN A 89 -1.85 -16.33 -9.59
CA ASN A 89 -3.08 -16.40 -10.38
C ASN A 89 -3.45 -15.06 -11.02
N GLY A 90 -2.92 -13.99 -10.51
CA GLY A 90 -3.08 -12.63 -11.04
C GLY A 90 -1.79 -11.85 -10.89
N ARG A 91 -1.77 -10.62 -11.44
CA ARG A 91 -0.56 -9.79 -11.42
C ARG A 91 -0.14 -9.41 -10.01
N LEU A 92 -1.07 -8.98 -9.18
CA LEU A 92 -0.77 -8.59 -7.80
C LEU A 92 -0.27 -9.79 -6.99
N ASP A 93 -0.90 -10.94 -7.14
CA ASP A 93 -0.49 -12.18 -6.47
C ASP A 93 0.94 -12.58 -6.88
N ALA A 94 1.24 -12.49 -8.17
CA ALA A 94 2.59 -12.79 -8.69
C ALA A 94 3.64 -11.84 -8.11
N VAL A 95 3.35 -10.54 -8.04
CA VAL A 95 4.25 -9.56 -7.42
C VAL A 95 4.43 -9.85 -5.93
N SER A 96 3.35 -10.17 -5.24
CA SER A 96 3.39 -10.54 -3.82
C SER A 96 4.31 -11.73 -3.58
N ASN A 97 4.20 -12.77 -4.41
CA ASN A 97 5.05 -13.95 -4.31
C ASN A 97 6.52 -13.63 -4.63
N ALA A 98 6.78 -12.76 -5.60
CA ALA A 98 8.13 -12.29 -5.91
C ALA A 98 8.77 -11.58 -4.71
N ILE A 99 8.03 -10.71 -4.04
CA ILE A 99 8.50 -9.98 -2.86
C ILE A 99 8.78 -10.94 -1.71
N LYS A 100 7.87 -11.88 -1.43
CA LYS A 100 8.05 -12.86 -0.37
C LYS A 100 9.31 -13.69 -0.58
N THR A 101 9.49 -14.23 -1.76
CA THR A 101 10.66 -15.04 -2.10
C THR A 101 11.93 -14.21 -2.09
N GLY A 102 11.88 -13.03 -2.71
CA GLY A 102 13.06 -12.16 -2.85
C GLY A 102 13.57 -11.63 -1.53
N LEU A 103 12.69 -11.27 -0.63
CA LEU A 103 13.06 -10.75 0.70
C LEU A 103 13.17 -11.85 1.76
N GLY A 104 12.70 -13.07 1.47
CA GLY A 104 12.68 -14.15 2.45
C GLY A 104 11.71 -13.88 3.61
N ILE A 105 10.55 -13.30 3.31
CA ILE A 105 9.54 -12.96 4.31
C ILE A 105 8.22 -13.68 4.03
N GLU A 106 7.39 -13.80 5.04
CA GLU A 106 6.07 -14.39 4.94
C GLU A 106 4.99 -13.38 5.32
N PHE A 107 3.95 -13.33 4.51
CA PHE A 107 2.72 -12.59 4.81
C PHE A 107 1.59 -13.09 3.90
N HIS A 108 0.36 -12.75 4.25
CA HIS A 108 -0.80 -13.00 3.40
C HIS A 108 -1.43 -11.67 2.99
N LEU A 109 -1.85 -11.59 1.73
CA LEU A 109 -2.73 -10.53 1.25
C LEU A 109 -4.11 -10.76 1.86
N GLU A 110 -4.41 -10.10 2.97
CA GLU A 110 -5.65 -10.32 3.70
C GLU A 110 -6.78 -9.44 3.19
N THR A 111 -6.48 -8.19 2.89
CA THR A 111 -7.48 -7.23 2.43
C THR A 111 -6.97 -6.50 1.19
N TYR A 112 -7.82 -6.40 0.19
CA TYR A 112 -7.58 -5.60 -0.99
C TYR A 112 -8.87 -4.94 -1.42
N THR A 113 -8.89 -3.62 -1.43
CA THR A 113 -10.00 -2.83 -1.96
C THR A 113 -9.48 -1.70 -2.83
N GLU A 114 -10.35 -1.17 -3.69
CA GLU A 114 -10.00 -0.08 -4.59
C GLU A 114 -11.20 0.83 -4.83
N ASN A 115 -10.93 2.08 -5.15
CA ASN A 115 -11.96 3.01 -5.61
C ASN A 115 -11.37 4.02 -6.59
N ALA A 116 -12.22 4.58 -7.42
CA ALA A 116 -11.83 5.66 -8.31
C ALA A 116 -11.72 6.96 -7.51
N VAL A 117 -10.65 7.71 -7.78
CA VAL A 117 -10.45 9.04 -7.20
C VAL A 117 -10.46 10.03 -8.35
N GLU A 118 -11.50 10.84 -8.43
CA GLU A 118 -11.61 11.86 -9.46
C GLU A 118 -11.04 13.17 -8.93
N GLN A 119 -9.91 13.56 -9.50
CA GLN A 119 -9.31 14.87 -9.25
C GLN A 119 -9.08 15.54 -10.58
N SER A 120 -9.81 16.65 -10.82
CA SER A 120 -9.76 17.43 -12.05
C SER A 120 -10.10 16.60 -13.30
N SER A 121 -9.31 16.68 -14.37
CA SER A 121 -9.59 16.01 -15.65
C SER A 121 -9.01 14.61 -15.73
N LYS A 122 -8.33 14.11 -14.69
CA LYS A 122 -7.70 12.79 -14.70
C LYS A 122 -8.28 11.91 -13.61
N SER A 123 -8.87 10.80 -14.03
CA SER A 123 -9.32 9.77 -13.10
C SER A 123 -8.11 8.95 -12.63
N LYS A 124 -7.99 8.75 -11.33
CA LYS A 124 -6.99 7.89 -10.72
C LYS A 124 -7.68 6.77 -9.94
N ALA A 125 -6.96 5.69 -9.73
CA ALA A 125 -7.39 4.62 -8.86
C ALA A 125 -6.64 4.70 -7.55
N ALA A 126 -7.35 4.50 -6.45
CA ALA A 126 -6.76 4.30 -5.14
C ALA A 126 -6.92 2.83 -4.76
N ALA A 127 -5.84 2.21 -4.31
CA ALA A 127 -5.82 0.83 -3.85
C ALA A 127 -5.41 0.80 -2.38
N TYR A 128 -6.00 -0.10 -1.62
CA TYR A 128 -5.73 -0.27 -0.19
C TYR A 128 -5.44 -1.73 0.08
N ILE A 129 -4.33 -2.01 0.73
CA ILE A 129 -3.90 -3.38 1.01
C ILE A 129 -3.59 -3.54 2.49
N GLY A 130 -4.12 -4.62 3.06
CA GLY A 130 -3.73 -5.11 4.36
C GLY A 130 -3.05 -6.45 4.20
N ILE A 131 -1.85 -6.59 4.74
CA ILE A 131 -1.12 -7.86 4.80
C ILE A 131 -1.08 -8.35 6.22
N SER A 132 -1.38 -9.65 6.40
CA SER A 132 -1.27 -10.29 7.72
C SER A 132 0.12 -10.91 7.86
N LYS A 133 0.73 -10.66 9.01
CA LYS A 133 2.06 -11.17 9.37
C LYS A 133 1.96 -12.49 10.11
N PRO A 134 3.07 -13.22 10.26
CA PRO A 134 3.05 -14.50 11.00
C PRO A 134 2.52 -14.39 12.43
N ASP A 135 2.68 -13.23 13.08
CA ASP A 135 2.16 -12.99 14.44
C ASP A 135 0.66 -12.66 14.46
N GLY A 136 0.00 -12.63 13.30
CA GLY A 136 -1.41 -12.30 13.16
C GLY A 136 -1.74 -10.83 13.03
N SER A 137 -0.79 -9.92 13.24
CA SER A 137 -1.02 -8.49 13.07
C SER A 137 -1.09 -8.12 11.60
N VAL A 138 -1.75 -7.00 11.30
CA VAL A 138 -1.97 -6.52 9.94
C VAL A 138 -1.25 -5.20 9.73
N SER A 139 -0.56 -5.08 8.60
CA SER A 139 0.06 -3.83 8.17
C SER A 139 -0.66 -3.32 6.92
N TRP A 140 -0.80 -2.01 6.84
CA TRP A 140 -1.61 -1.36 5.81
C TRP A 140 -0.75 -0.50 4.90
N GLY A 141 -1.15 -0.45 3.63
CA GLY A 141 -0.58 0.45 2.64
C GLY A 141 -1.65 0.90 1.66
N ALA A 142 -1.40 2.01 1.00
CA ALA A 142 -2.25 2.54 -0.04
C ALA A 142 -1.41 2.99 -1.23
N GLY A 143 -2.03 3.04 -2.40
CA GLY A 143 -1.39 3.52 -3.61
C GLY A 143 -2.40 4.27 -4.46
N ILE A 144 -1.96 5.35 -5.09
CA ILE A 144 -2.78 6.14 -6.00
C ILE A 144 -2.04 6.26 -7.33
N HIS A 145 -2.70 5.88 -8.41
CA HIS A 145 -2.11 5.93 -9.74
C HIS A 145 -3.22 5.88 -10.80
N THR A 146 -2.93 6.34 -12.00
CA THR A 146 -3.88 6.23 -13.12
C THR A 146 -4.08 4.76 -13.55
N ASP A 147 -3.06 3.92 -13.36
CA ASP A 147 -3.11 2.48 -13.63
C ASP A 147 -3.39 1.74 -12.30
N ILE A 148 -4.45 0.94 -12.28
CA ILE A 148 -4.87 0.22 -11.07
C ILE A 148 -3.82 -0.81 -10.60
N ILE A 149 -3.11 -1.44 -11.51
CA ILE A 149 -2.06 -2.40 -11.13
C ILE A 149 -0.91 -1.66 -10.44
N MET A 150 -0.53 -0.50 -10.96
CA MET A 150 0.50 0.33 -10.31
C MET A 150 0.05 0.83 -8.94
N ALA A 151 -1.21 1.25 -8.82
CA ALA A 151 -1.78 1.65 -7.52
C ALA A 151 -1.70 0.49 -6.53
N SER A 152 -2.07 -0.72 -6.96
CA SER A 152 -2.06 -1.92 -6.13
C SER A 152 -0.66 -2.32 -5.71
N VAL A 153 0.31 -2.28 -6.62
CA VAL A 153 1.71 -2.61 -6.31
C VAL A 153 2.30 -1.60 -5.33
N ARG A 154 2.01 -0.31 -5.51
CA ARG A 154 2.44 0.73 -4.56
C ARG A 154 1.85 0.51 -3.18
N ALA A 155 0.57 0.14 -3.12
CA ALA A 155 -0.09 -0.17 -1.85
C ALA A 155 0.57 -1.37 -1.16
N LEU A 156 0.92 -2.41 -1.92
CA LEU A 156 1.60 -3.59 -1.40
C LEU A 156 2.99 -3.25 -0.86
N VAL A 157 3.77 -2.49 -1.62
CA VAL A 157 5.11 -2.06 -1.20
C VAL A 157 5.03 -1.22 0.09
N ALA A 158 4.07 -0.31 0.16
CA ALA A 158 3.84 0.49 1.38
C ALA A 158 3.49 -0.40 2.58
N ALA A 159 2.61 -1.38 2.39
CA ALA A 159 2.25 -2.31 3.46
C ALA A 159 3.45 -3.13 3.93
N VAL A 160 4.31 -3.57 3.02
CA VAL A 160 5.55 -4.29 3.36
C VAL A 160 6.50 -3.39 4.14
N ASN A 161 6.67 -2.14 3.71
CA ASN A 161 7.49 -1.17 4.43
C ASN A 161 6.97 -0.90 5.84
N ASN A 162 5.66 -0.91 6.02
CA ASN A 162 5.03 -0.71 7.34
C ASN A 162 5.06 -1.96 8.23
N SER A 163 5.38 -3.12 7.66
CA SER A 163 5.24 -4.39 8.37
C SER A 163 6.32 -4.64 9.43
N GLY A 164 7.49 -4.05 9.27
CA GLY A 164 8.63 -4.37 10.10
C GLY A 164 9.28 -5.71 9.76
N LEU A 165 8.86 -6.37 8.67
CA LEU A 165 9.42 -7.67 8.25
C LEU A 165 10.78 -7.54 7.56
N ILE A 166 11.16 -6.32 7.19
CA ILE A 166 12.44 -6.04 6.54
C ILE A 166 13.22 -4.94 7.22
#